data_ea29f7dd272840c1ffa72ec8f8ea06d6
#
_entry.id   ea29f7dd272840c1ffa72ec8f8ea06d6
#
_cell.length_a   1.000
_cell.length_b   1.000
_cell.length_c   1.000
_cell.angle_alpha   90.00
_cell.angle_beta   90.00
_cell.angle_gamma   90.00
#
_symmetry.space_group_name_H-M   'P 1'
#
loop_
_entity.id
_entity.type
_entity.pdbx_description
1 polymer ?
#
loop_
_entity_poly.entity_id
_entity_poly.type
_entity_poly.pdbx_seq_one_letter_code
_entity_poly.pdbx_strand_id
1 'polypeptide(L)'
;MRKSAIAIGSLGAALAIAGCAPSQSPGVYQRDQAMRAMEVQTGVIENIRAIVIEGNRSVASQVGGAVVGGVLGSTVGSGSGRRVATAAGAAAGTVAGQAAEERATRQQGVELTVRLADGSVIAVAQAVDPSMAPFMLGERVRVMRSADGTLRVSR
;
A
#
# COMPACT_ATOMS: atom_id res chain seq x y z
N MET A 1 -6.31 -34.38 -22.81
CA MET A 1 -5.61 -34.36 -21.51
C MET A 1 -4.39 -33.39 -21.47
N ARG A 2 -3.56 -33.23 -22.53
CA ARG A 2 -2.41 -32.30 -22.54
C ARG A 2 -2.79 -30.81 -22.52
N LYS A 3 -3.94 -30.41 -23.06
CA LYS A 3 -4.40 -28.99 -23.11
C LYS A 3 -4.84 -28.46 -21.74
N SER A 4 -5.39 -29.31 -20.87
CA SER A 4 -5.80 -28.93 -19.51
C SER A 4 -4.62 -28.72 -18.57
N ALA A 5 -3.53 -29.46 -18.73
CA ALA A 5 -2.33 -29.34 -17.91
C ALA A 5 -1.58 -28.00 -18.18
N ILE A 6 -1.62 -27.51 -19.44
CA ILE A 6 -0.99 -26.23 -19.81
C ILE A 6 -1.77 -25.04 -19.22
N ALA A 7 -3.11 -25.11 -19.17
CA ALA A 7 -3.95 -24.08 -18.59
C ALA A 7 -3.77 -23.96 -17.06
N ILE A 8 -3.56 -25.06 -16.35
CA ILE A 8 -3.31 -25.05 -14.90
C ILE A 8 -1.91 -24.52 -14.58
N GLY A 9 -0.92 -24.86 -15.41
CA GLY A 9 0.45 -24.36 -15.25
C GLY A 9 0.57 -22.84 -15.46
N SER A 10 -0.18 -22.24 -16.41
CA SER A 10 -0.17 -20.80 -16.65
C SER A 10 -0.89 -20.01 -15.54
N LEU A 11 -1.93 -20.57 -14.93
CA LEU A 11 -2.63 -19.94 -13.80
C LEU A 11 -1.75 -19.94 -12.53
N GLY A 12 -0.99 -21.00 -12.28
CA GLY A 12 -0.05 -21.06 -11.16
C GLY A 12 1.11 -20.06 -11.27
N ALA A 13 1.62 -19.83 -12.48
CA ALA A 13 2.69 -18.87 -12.72
C ALA A 13 2.21 -17.40 -12.55
N ALA A 14 0.96 -17.10 -12.85
CA ALA A 14 0.38 -15.77 -12.66
C ALA A 14 0.19 -15.39 -11.18
N LEU A 15 -0.10 -16.36 -10.30
CA LEU A 15 -0.23 -16.12 -8.86
C LEU A 15 1.11 -15.87 -8.16
N ALA A 16 2.22 -16.35 -8.71
CA ALA A 16 3.55 -16.20 -8.10
C ALA A 16 4.14 -14.78 -8.20
N ILE A 17 3.57 -13.90 -9.04
CA ILE A 17 4.07 -12.53 -9.27
C ILE A 17 3.46 -11.50 -8.29
N ALA A 18 2.43 -11.87 -7.51
CA ALA A 18 1.67 -10.96 -6.66
C ALA A 18 2.33 -10.60 -5.30
N GLY A 19 3.61 -10.92 -5.08
CA GLY A 19 4.19 -11.06 -3.75
C GLY A 19 5.04 -9.94 -3.16
N CYS A 20 5.17 -8.76 -3.73
CA CYS A 20 6.05 -7.71 -3.18
C CYS A 20 5.35 -6.35 -3.04
N ALA A 21 4.51 -6.19 -2.02
CA ALA A 21 4.11 -4.85 -1.60
C ALA A 21 5.23 -4.23 -0.75
N PRO A 22 5.68 -2.99 -1.05
CA PRO A 22 6.67 -2.31 -0.23
C PRO A 22 6.10 -2.04 1.17
N SER A 23 6.89 -2.35 2.20
CA SER A 23 6.51 -2.09 3.59
C SER A 23 6.51 -0.58 3.84
N GLN A 24 5.44 -0.05 4.44
CA GLN A 24 5.31 1.34 4.87
C GLN A 24 5.56 1.52 6.38
N SER A 25 6.07 0.48 7.04
CA SER A 25 6.40 0.54 8.47
C SER A 25 7.50 1.58 8.71
N PRO A 26 7.37 2.42 9.77
CA PRO A 26 8.36 3.44 10.14
C PRO A 26 9.76 2.87 10.41
N GLY A 27 9.87 1.59 10.77
CA GLY A 27 11.14 0.90 11.02
C GLY A 27 11.82 0.36 9.76
N VAL A 28 11.16 0.39 8.58
CA VAL A 28 11.70 -0.18 7.35
C VAL A 28 12.12 0.92 6.39
N TYR A 29 13.42 0.96 6.05
CA TYR A 29 13.96 1.88 5.06
C TYR A 29 13.96 1.25 3.68
N GLN A 30 13.50 1.99 2.69
CA GLN A 30 13.67 1.63 1.28
C GLN A 30 15.16 1.72 0.90
N ARG A 31 15.60 0.91 -0.06
CA ARG A 31 17.01 0.86 -0.46
C ARG A 31 17.55 2.20 -0.96
N ASP A 32 16.72 2.99 -1.61
CA ASP A 32 17.03 4.33 -2.11
C ASP A 32 17.09 5.39 -0.99
N GLN A 33 16.48 5.13 0.16
CA GLN A 33 16.56 5.97 1.38
C GLN A 33 17.79 5.61 2.24
N ALA A 34 18.32 4.39 2.08
CA ALA A 34 19.53 3.97 2.78
C ALA A 34 20.74 4.76 2.27
N MET A 35 21.72 5.02 3.14
CA MET A 35 22.94 5.76 2.83
C MET A 35 22.75 7.25 2.48
N ARG A 36 21.59 7.84 2.78
CA ARG A 36 21.35 9.28 2.68
C ARG A 36 21.35 9.92 4.06
N ALA A 37 21.94 11.10 4.18
CA ALA A 37 21.84 11.89 5.39
C ALA A 37 20.38 12.36 5.59
N MET A 38 19.89 12.25 6.80
CA MET A 38 18.58 12.76 7.21
C MET A 38 18.78 13.87 8.24
N GLU A 39 18.00 14.93 8.13
CA GLU A 39 17.95 15.94 9.17
C GLU A 39 17.13 15.40 10.35
N VAL A 40 17.66 15.56 11.56
CA VAL A 40 16.99 15.11 12.79
C VAL A 40 16.74 16.31 13.69
N GLN A 41 15.49 16.49 14.07
CA GLN A 41 15.07 17.50 15.04
C GLN A 41 14.40 16.80 16.23
N THR A 42 14.60 17.32 17.44
CA THR A 42 13.93 16.80 18.63
C THR A 42 12.65 17.59 18.90
N GLY A 43 11.65 16.92 19.45
CA GLY A 43 10.39 17.56 19.81
C GLY A 43 9.64 16.81 20.88
N VAL A 44 8.49 17.33 21.26
CA VAL A 44 7.57 16.75 22.24
C VAL A 44 6.20 16.57 21.59
N ILE A 45 5.58 15.41 21.80
CA ILE A 45 4.25 15.11 21.27
C ILE A 45 3.19 15.90 22.06
N GLU A 46 2.43 16.74 21.37
CA GLU A 46 1.33 17.51 21.94
C GLU A 46 -0.04 16.90 21.69
N ASN A 47 -0.21 16.20 20.57
CA ASN A 47 -1.47 15.54 20.25
C ASN A 47 -1.21 14.24 19.47
N ILE A 48 -2.11 13.26 19.68
CA ILE A 48 -2.10 11.97 19.01
C ILE A 48 -3.51 11.68 18.50
N ARG A 49 -3.65 11.44 17.20
CA ARG A 49 -4.91 11.09 16.56
C ARG A 49 -4.76 9.81 15.77
N ALA A 50 -5.62 8.82 16.04
CA ALA A 50 -5.70 7.64 15.19
C ALA A 50 -6.29 8.00 13.83
N ILE A 51 -5.66 7.53 12.76
CA ILE A 51 -6.08 7.74 11.38
C ILE A 51 -6.07 6.42 10.62
N VAL A 52 -6.68 6.42 9.45
CA VAL A 52 -6.56 5.34 8.47
C VAL A 52 -5.79 5.88 7.28
N ILE A 53 -4.73 5.21 6.91
CA ILE A 53 -3.98 5.48 5.68
C ILE A 53 -4.65 4.67 4.57
N GLU A 54 -5.17 5.35 3.56
CA GLU A 54 -5.81 4.69 2.42
C GLU A 54 -4.83 3.80 1.67
N GLY A 55 -5.35 2.71 1.14
CA GLY A 55 -4.57 1.78 0.34
C GLY A 55 -4.27 2.31 -1.07
N ASN A 56 -3.35 1.65 -1.72
CA ASN A 56 -2.96 1.97 -3.09
C ASN A 56 -3.95 1.41 -4.11
N ARG A 57 -4.02 2.08 -5.26
CA ARG A 57 -4.65 1.59 -6.48
C ARG A 57 -3.62 1.64 -7.60
N SER A 58 -2.99 0.53 -7.89
CA SER A 58 -1.93 0.48 -8.89
C SER A 58 -2.48 0.11 -10.28
N VAL A 59 -1.71 0.46 -11.31
CA VAL A 59 -2.00 0.00 -12.68
C VAL A 59 -1.89 -1.54 -12.76
N ALA A 60 -1.02 -2.13 -11.96
CA ALA A 60 -0.85 -3.58 -11.91
C ALA A 60 -2.12 -4.30 -11.46
N SER A 61 -2.82 -3.79 -10.44
CA SER A 61 -4.10 -4.35 -9.99
C SER A 61 -5.23 -4.14 -11.00
N GLN A 62 -5.21 -3.01 -11.74
CA GLN A 62 -6.15 -2.78 -12.85
C GLN A 62 -5.98 -3.82 -13.95
N VAL A 63 -4.74 -3.98 -14.45
CA VAL A 63 -4.42 -4.91 -15.53
C VAL A 63 -4.65 -6.35 -15.08
N GLY A 64 -4.17 -6.72 -13.89
CA GLY A 64 -4.38 -8.05 -13.31
C GLY A 64 -5.86 -8.40 -13.18
N GLY A 65 -6.64 -7.48 -12.63
CA GLY A 65 -8.09 -7.62 -12.50
C GLY A 65 -8.79 -7.74 -13.86
N ALA A 66 -8.41 -6.91 -14.84
CA ALA A 66 -8.95 -6.97 -16.21
C ALA A 66 -8.68 -8.32 -16.88
N VAL A 67 -7.45 -8.84 -16.74
CA VAL A 67 -7.07 -10.14 -17.33
C VAL A 67 -7.90 -11.26 -16.70
N VAL A 68 -7.95 -11.34 -15.38
CA VAL A 68 -8.72 -12.37 -14.67
C VAL A 68 -10.21 -12.27 -15.00
N GLY A 69 -10.78 -11.07 -14.94
CA GLY A 69 -12.18 -10.84 -15.27
C GLY A 69 -12.52 -11.13 -16.74
N GLY A 70 -11.61 -10.77 -17.65
CA GLY A 70 -11.76 -11.09 -19.09
C GLY A 70 -11.73 -12.59 -19.36
N VAL A 71 -10.82 -13.33 -18.72
CA VAL A 71 -10.76 -14.81 -18.83
C VAL A 71 -12.05 -15.43 -18.33
N LEU A 72 -12.54 -15.03 -17.14
CA LEU A 72 -13.80 -15.52 -16.59
C LEU A 72 -14.99 -15.16 -17.49
N GLY A 73 -15.06 -13.92 -17.99
CA GLY A 73 -16.10 -13.49 -18.93
C GLY A 73 -16.07 -14.27 -20.24
N SER A 74 -14.89 -14.70 -20.71
CA SER A 74 -14.74 -15.47 -21.95
C SER A 74 -15.29 -16.89 -21.87
N THR A 75 -15.56 -17.41 -20.67
CA THR A 75 -16.18 -18.73 -20.46
C THR A 75 -17.70 -18.69 -20.63
N VAL A 76 -18.31 -17.48 -20.66
CA VAL A 76 -19.75 -17.28 -20.73
C VAL A 76 -20.18 -16.93 -22.15
N GLY A 77 -21.14 -17.67 -22.70
CA GLY A 77 -21.73 -17.44 -24.01
C GLY A 77 -20.93 -17.98 -25.18
N SER A 78 -21.43 -17.73 -26.39
CA SER A 78 -20.84 -18.14 -27.67
C SER A 78 -20.95 -17.02 -28.71
N GLY A 79 -20.09 -17.04 -29.72
CA GLY A 79 -20.11 -16.04 -30.81
C GLY A 79 -19.91 -14.60 -30.33
N SER A 80 -20.79 -13.68 -30.71
CA SER A 80 -20.75 -12.27 -30.34
C SER A 80 -21.03 -12.05 -28.83
N GLY A 81 -21.88 -12.88 -28.24
CA GLY A 81 -22.19 -12.81 -26.82
C GLY A 81 -20.96 -13.03 -25.92
N ARG A 82 -20.05 -13.95 -26.32
CA ARG A 82 -18.80 -14.18 -25.60
C ARG A 82 -17.89 -12.95 -25.62
N ARG A 83 -17.84 -12.21 -26.72
CA ARG A 83 -17.03 -10.97 -26.81
C ARG A 83 -17.55 -9.91 -25.85
N VAL A 84 -18.86 -9.73 -25.75
CA VAL A 84 -19.49 -8.80 -24.83
C VAL A 84 -19.23 -9.23 -23.38
N ALA A 85 -19.40 -10.53 -23.06
CA ALA A 85 -19.13 -11.07 -21.73
C ALA A 85 -17.65 -10.92 -21.33
N THR A 86 -16.71 -11.11 -22.25
CA THR A 86 -15.28 -10.89 -22.02
C THR A 86 -14.99 -9.43 -21.70
N ALA A 87 -15.54 -8.49 -22.46
CA ALA A 87 -15.33 -7.06 -22.24
C ALA A 87 -15.95 -6.60 -20.92
N ALA A 88 -17.18 -7.04 -20.61
CA ALA A 88 -17.84 -6.75 -19.35
C ALA A 88 -17.08 -7.34 -18.14
N GLY A 89 -16.61 -8.58 -18.28
CA GLY A 89 -15.79 -9.25 -17.29
C GLY A 89 -14.47 -8.53 -17.02
N ALA A 90 -13.78 -8.08 -18.08
CA ALA A 90 -12.55 -7.29 -17.94
C ALA A 90 -12.79 -5.96 -17.22
N ALA A 91 -13.86 -5.23 -17.57
CA ALA A 91 -14.22 -3.98 -16.90
C ALA A 91 -14.54 -4.18 -15.42
N ALA A 92 -15.38 -5.18 -15.10
CA ALA A 92 -15.73 -5.52 -13.73
C ALA A 92 -14.49 -5.99 -12.94
N GLY A 93 -13.62 -6.79 -13.55
CA GLY A 93 -12.38 -7.27 -12.98
C GLY A 93 -11.39 -6.15 -12.66
N THR A 94 -11.30 -5.13 -13.51
CA THR A 94 -10.49 -3.92 -13.24
C THR A 94 -10.90 -3.25 -11.93
N VAL A 95 -12.20 -3.00 -11.76
CA VAL A 95 -12.73 -2.36 -10.55
C VAL A 95 -12.53 -3.25 -9.32
N ALA A 96 -12.82 -4.54 -9.45
CA ALA A 96 -12.64 -5.50 -8.35
C ALA A 96 -11.17 -5.65 -7.94
N GLY A 97 -10.24 -5.67 -8.90
CA GLY A 97 -8.80 -5.75 -8.65
C GLY A 97 -8.28 -4.54 -7.87
N GLN A 98 -8.69 -3.34 -8.27
CA GLN A 98 -8.34 -2.11 -7.54
C GLN A 98 -8.91 -2.10 -6.12
N ALA A 99 -10.18 -2.45 -5.95
CA ALA A 99 -10.82 -2.50 -4.64
C ALA A 99 -10.15 -3.53 -3.71
N ALA A 100 -9.72 -4.66 -4.26
CA ALA A 100 -8.99 -5.68 -3.51
C ALA A 100 -7.62 -5.18 -3.05
N GLU A 101 -6.85 -4.53 -3.94
CA GLU A 101 -5.55 -3.94 -3.59
C GLU A 101 -5.71 -2.85 -2.53
N GLU A 102 -6.65 -1.92 -2.70
CA GLU A 102 -6.90 -0.85 -1.75
C GLU A 102 -7.20 -1.39 -0.36
N ARG A 103 -8.05 -2.43 -0.26
CA ARG A 103 -8.35 -3.07 1.03
C ARG A 103 -7.14 -3.78 1.62
N ALA A 104 -6.37 -4.47 0.79
CA ALA A 104 -5.19 -5.22 1.23
C ALA A 104 -4.04 -4.31 1.68
N THR A 105 -3.96 -3.10 1.12
CA THR A 105 -2.89 -2.13 1.42
C THR A 105 -3.29 -1.02 2.39
N ARG A 106 -4.57 -0.97 2.81
CA ARG A 106 -5.07 -0.04 3.83
C ARG A 106 -4.44 -0.36 5.17
N GLN A 107 -3.92 0.67 5.84
CA GLN A 107 -3.20 0.52 7.11
C GLN A 107 -3.74 1.45 8.20
N GLN A 108 -3.63 1.00 9.45
CA GLN A 108 -3.83 1.87 10.60
C GLN A 108 -2.64 2.81 10.72
N GLY A 109 -2.91 4.07 10.95
CA GLY A 109 -1.92 5.11 11.11
C GLY A 109 -2.17 5.96 12.35
N VAL A 110 -1.20 6.79 12.66
CA VAL A 110 -1.28 7.79 13.72
C VAL A 110 -0.81 9.13 13.16
N GLU A 111 -1.55 10.18 13.46
CA GLU A 111 -1.13 11.56 13.26
C GLU A 111 -0.60 12.09 14.59
N LEU A 112 0.64 12.51 14.58
CA LEU A 112 1.35 13.05 15.73
C LEU A 112 1.56 14.55 15.52
N THR A 113 1.02 15.37 16.40
CA THR A 113 1.38 16.80 16.48
C THR A 113 2.56 16.93 17.40
N VAL A 114 3.67 17.42 16.88
CA VAL A 114 4.95 17.53 17.60
C VAL A 114 5.38 19.00 17.65
N ARG A 115 5.66 19.50 18.86
CA ARG A 115 6.34 20.78 19.04
C ARG A 115 7.85 20.53 19.03
N LEU A 116 8.52 21.10 18.04
CA LEU A 116 9.97 21.00 17.88
C LEU A 116 10.71 21.89 18.87
N ALA A 117 12.01 21.64 19.03
CA ALA A 117 12.86 22.41 19.94
C ALA A 117 13.00 23.89 19.57
N ASP A 118 12.81 24.26 18.31
CA ASP A 118 12.78 25.64 17.82
C ASP A 118 11.45 26.36 18.08
N GLY A 119 10.47 25.68 18.69
CA GLY A 119 9.15 26.20 18.99
C GLY A 119 8.11 26.02 17.87
N SER A 120 8.51 25.57 16.69
CA SER A 120 7.57 25.27 15.61
C SER A 120 6.74 24.02 15.93
N VAL A 121 5.54 23.94 15.35
CA VAL A 121 4.63 22.81 15.50
C VAL A 121 4.38 22.17 14.15
N ILE A 122 4.57 20.87 14.09
CA ILE A 122 4.34 20.09 12.88
C ILE A 122 3.38 18.93 13.16
N ALA A 123 2.64 18.49 12.13
CA ALA A 123 1.85 17.28 12.17
C ALA A 123 2.45 16.24 11.22
N VAL A 124 2.66 15.04 11.72
CA VAL A 124 3.22 13.91 10.96
C VAL A 124 2.25 12.74 11.00
N ALA A 125 1.78 12.32 9.83
CA ALA A 125 0.98 11.12 9.67
C ALA A 125 1.88 9.95 9.27
N GLN A 126 1.86 8.86 10.03
CA GLN A 126 2.64 7.65 9.73
C GLN A 126 1.90 6.38 10.09
N ALA A 127 2.28 5.26 9.45
CA ALA A 127 1.73 3.96 9.79
C ALA A 127 2.13 3.55 11.21
N VAL A 128 1.24 2.84 11.90
CA VAL A 128 1.55 2.23 13.20
C VAL A 128 2.36 0.98 12.96
N ASP A 129 3.48 0.86 13.67
CA ASP A 129 4.24 -0.38 13.74
C ASP A 129 3.72 -1.21 14.93
N PRO A 130 3.09 -2.37 14.70
CA PRO A 130 2.55 -3.19 15.78
C PRO A 130 3.61 -3.76 16.73
N SER A 131 4.87 -3.77 16.30
CA SER A 131 6.00 -4.24 17.13
C SER A 131 6.52 -3.18 18.09
N MET A 132 6.13 -1.92 17.86
CA MET A 132 6.54 -0.80 18.71
C MET A 132 5.45 -0.45 19.74
N ALA A 133 5.87 -0.04 20.94
CA ALA A 133 4.93 0.51 21.91
C ALA A 133 4.24 1.77 21.35
N PRO A 134 2.97 2.04 21.70
CA PRO A 134 2.27 3.25 21.25
C PRO A 134 2.94 4.52 21.79
N PHE A 135 2.88 5.60 21.03
CA PHE A 135 3.34 6.92 21.44
C PHE A 135 2.46 7.47 22.56
N MET A 136 3.05 8.30 23.42
CA MET A 136 2.36 8.94 24.55
C MET A 136 2.39 10.47 24.43
N LEU A 137 1.36 11.12 24.94
CA LEU A 137 1.35 12.59 25.07
C LEU A 137 2.48 13.05 26.00
N GLY A 138 3.17 14.13 25.59
CA GLY A 138 4.33 14.65 26.33
C GLY A 138 5.62 13.87 26.12
N GLU A 139 5.60 12.80 25.31
CA GLU A 139 6.79 12.01 25.02
C GLU A 139 7.78 12.80 24.16
N ARG A 140 9.07 12.70 24.50
CA ARG A 140 10.15 13.29 23.69
C ARG A 140 10.50 12.37 22.54
N VAL A 141 10.49 12.93 21.35
CA VAL A 141 10.69 12.19 20.09
C VAL A 141 11.69 12.88 19.17
N ARG A 142 12.19 12.13 18.21
CA ARG A 142 12.99 12.62 17.09
C ARG A 142 12.15 12.64 15.84
N VAL A 143 12.16 13.77 15.14
CA VAL A 143 11.56 13.93 13.83
C VAL A 143 12.68 13.87 12.80
N MET A 144 12.62 12.90 11.94
CA MET A 144 13.58 12.70 10.85
C MET A 144 12.97 13.20 9.55
N ARG A 145 13.69 14.07 8.86
CA ARG A 145 13.34 14.56 7.53
C ARG A 145 14.29 13.94 6.51
N SER A 146 13.75 13.17 5.59
CA SER A 146 14.48 12.61 4.46
C SER A 146 14.70 13.67 3.38
N ALA A 147 15.64 13.43 2.46
CA ALA A 147 15.96 14.36 1.36
C ALA A 147 14.78 14.61 0.40
N ASP A 148 13.83 13.69 0.33
CA ASP A 148 12.57 13.81 -0.44
C ASP A 148 11.48 14.62 0.30
N GLY A 149 11.77 15.13 1.50
CA GLY A 149 10.82 15.85 2.33
C GLY A 149 9.94 14.97 3.21
N THR A 150 10.03 13.66 3.13
CA THR A 150 9.26 12.74 3.97
C THR A 150 9.65 12.90 5.43
N LEU A 151 8.65 13.05 6.30
CA LEU A 151 8.82 13.16 7.75
C LEU A 151 8.50 11.82 8.43
N ARG A 152 9.29 11.48 9.44
CA ARG A 152 9.08 10.30 10.27
C ARG A 152 9.40 10.62 11.72
N VAL A 153 8.54 10.14 12.63
CA VAL A 153 8.73 10.30 14.08
C VAL A 153 9.21 8.98 14.68
N SER A 154 10.25 9.06 15.49
CA SER A 154 10.79 7.93 16.27
C SER A 154 11.17 8.35 17.69
N ARG A 155 11.37 7.39 18.56
CA ARG A 155 11.93 7.58 19.91
C ARG A 155 13.43 7.75 19.88
#